data_47ebcc76147065111f87f2bd987c7778
#
_entry.id   47ebcc76147065111f87f2bd987c7778
#
_cell.length_a   1.000
_cell.length_b   1.000
_cell.length_c   1.000
_cell.angle_alpha   90.00
_cell.angle_beta   90.00
_cell.angle_gamma   90.00
#
_symmetry.space_group_name_H-M   'P 1'
#
loop_
_entity.id
_entity.type
_entity.pdbx_description
1 polymer ?
#
loop_
_entity_poly.entity_id
_entity_poly.type
_entity_poly.pdbx_seq_one_letter_code
_entity_poly.pdbx_strand_id
1 'polypeptide(L)' 'MASYRYVTVIFPLALPANYTYSVPEHLLDQVQVGKRVEAPLRNKIYAGMISALHEN' A
#
# COMPACT_ATOMS: atom_id res chain seq x y z
N MET A 1 -0.16 -15.68 -14.35
CA MET A 1 -0.84 -15.26 -13.14
C MET A 1 -0.71 -13.76 -12.96
N ALA A 2 -1.79 -13.14 -12.55
CA ALA A 2 -1.75 -11.71 -12.28
C ALA A 2 -1.00 -11.45 -10.99
N SER A 3 -0.11 -10.47 -11.01
CA SER A 3 0.60 -10.00 -9.83
C SER A 3 0.33 -8.52 -9.68
N TYR A 4 -0.09 -8.12 -8.50
CA TYR A 4 -0.33 -6.70 -8.24
C TYR A 4 0.96 -6.08 -7.75
N ARG A 5 1.48 -5.13 -8.52
CA ARG A 5 2.77 -4.51 -8.24
C ARG A 5 2.64 -3.20 -7.50
N TYR A 6 1.43 -2.67 -7.39
CA TYR A 6 1.19 -1.40 -6.72
C TYR A 6 -0.01 -1.53 -5.81
N VAL A 7 0.02 -0.82 -4.71
CA VAL A 7 -1.08 -0.81 -3.76
C VAL A 7 -1.43 0.63 -3.42
N THR A 8 -2.71 0.87 -3.21
CA THR A 8 -3.17 2.14 -2.65
C THR A 8 -3.37 1.93 -1.16
N VAL A 9 -2.77 2.82 -0.36
CA VAL A 9 -2.80 2.71 1.09
C VAL A 9 -3.56 3.90 1.66
N ILE A 10 -4.48 3.59 2.58
CA ILE A 10 -5.20 4.60 3.36
C ILE A 10 -4.55 4.68 4.72
N PHE A 11 -4.17 5.89 5.13
CA PHE A 11 -3.60 6.13 6.44
C PHE A 11 -4.66 6.73 7.36
N PRO A 12 -4.65 6.37 8.66
CA PRO A 12 -5.60 6.96 9.63
C PRO A 12 -5.14 8.35 10.06
N LEU A 13 -4.88 9.20 9.10
CA LEU A 13 -4.40 10.56 9.30
C LEU A 13 -5.29 11.49 8.50
N ALA A 14 -5.31 12.76 8.89
CA ALA A 14 -6.09 13.77 8.16
C ALA A 14 -5.35 14.18 6.90
N LEU A 15 -5.19 13.26 5.97
CA LEU A 15 -4.51 13.48 4.71
C LEU A 15 -5.53 13.57 3.58
N PRO A 16 -5.30 14.46 2.61
CA PRO A 16 -6.30 14.72 1.58
C PRO A 16 -6.38 13.67 0.48
N ALA A 17 -5.45 12.72 0.40
CA ALA A 17 -5.42 11.79 -0.71
C ALA A 17 -4.87 10.44 -0.27
N ASN A 18 -5.25 9.42 -1.04
CA ASN A 18 -4.66 8.10 -0.90
C ASN A 18 -3.29 8.10 -1.57
N TYR A 19 -2.44 7.20 -1.14
CA TYR A 19 -1.09 7.09 -1.65
C TYR A 19 -0.89 5.73 -2.30
N THR A 20 -0.20 5.71 -3.44
CA THR A 20 0.08 4.49 -4.17
C THR A 20 1.57 4.16 -4.02
N TYR A 21 1.84 2.91 -3.68
CA TYR A 21 3.21 2.44 -3.46
C TYR A 21 3.51 1.24 -4.34
N SER A 22 4.75 1.12 -4.76
CA SER A 22 5.19 -0.10 -5.42
C SER A 22 5.41 -1.18 -4.36
N VAL A 23 5.18 -2.43 -4.75
CA VAL A 23 5.33 -3.58 -3.86
C VAL A 23 6.63 -4.28 -4.20
N PRO A 24 7.54 -4.46 -3.23
CA PRO A 24 8.75 -5.26 -3.46
C PRO A 24 8.39 -6.66 -3.91
N GLU A 25 9.22 -7.23 -4.76
CA GLU A 25 8.93 -8.50 -5.37
C GLU A 25 8.70 -9.60 -4.34
N HIS A 26 9.44 -9.59 -3.25
CA HIS A 26 9.31 -10.62 -2.21
C HIS A 26 8.01 -10.49 -1.40
N LEU A 27 7.24 -9.43 -1.59
CA LEU A 27 5.98 -9.23 -0.88
C LEU A 27 4.76 -9.32 -1.80
N LEU A 28 4.97 -9.61 -3.09
CA LEU A 28 3.88 -9.58 -4.06
C LEU A 28 2.74 -10.52 -3.72
N ASP A 29 3.04 -11.67 -3.13
CA ASP A 29 2.02 -12.64 -2.80
C ASP A 29 1.42 -12.44 -1.42
N GLN A 30 1.82 -11.39 -0.72
CA GLN A 30 1.32 -11.09 0.61
C GLN A 30 0.36 -9.91 0.66
N VAL A 31 0.19 -9.20 -0.45
CA VAL A 31 -0.65 -8.00 -0.45
C VAL A 31 -2.11 -8.39 -0.66
N GLN A 32 -2.98 -7.81 0.15
CA GLN A 32 -4.43 -8.05 0.10
C GLN A 32 -5.15 -6.79 0.53
N VAL A 33 -6.30 -6.53 -0.11
CA VAL A 33 -7.17 -5.44 0.32
C VAL A 33 -7.60 -5.70 1.76
N GLY A 34 -7.50 -4.66 2.58
CA GLY A 34 -7.83 -4.77 4.00
C GLY A 34 -6.65 -5.12 4.89
N LYS A 35 -5.51 -5.46 4.31
CA LYS A 35 -4.34 -5.82 5.09
C LYS A 35 -3.64 -4.56 5.60
N ARG A 36 -3.17 -4.64 6.84
CA ARG A 36 -2.43 -3.55 7.45
C ARG A 36 -0.98 -3.57 6.97
N VAL A 37 -0.44 -2.39 6.64
CA VAL A 37 0.94 -2.28 6.17
C VAL A 37 1.58 -1.05 6.78
N GLU A 38 2.91 -1.06 6.78
CA GLU A 38 3.69 0.12 7.12
C GLU A 38 4.33 0.65 5.86
N ALA A 39 4.20 1.94 5.63
CA ALA A 39 4.73 2.55 4.42
C ALA A 39 5.32 3.91 4.74
N PRO A 40 6.38 4.30 4.00
CA PRO A 40 6.99 5.61 4.21
C PRO A 40 6.11 6.70 3.65
N LEU A 41 5.96 7.77 4.43
CA LEU A 41 5.22 8.93 4.02
C LEU A 41 5.98 10.16 4.51
N ARG A 42 6.51 10.90 3.55
CA ARG A 42 7.42 12.01 3.83
C ARG A 42 8.59 11.47 4.64
N ASN A 43 9.09 11.81 5.61
CA ASN A 43 10.26 11.28 6.28
C ASN A 43 9.95 10.34 7.43
N LYS A 44 8.73 9.77 7.45
CA LYS A 44 8.31 8.90 8.54
C LYS A 44 7.63 7.67 7.99
N ILE A 45 7.56 6.64 8.82
CA ILE A 45 6.86 5.42 8.48
C ILE A 45 5.55 5.41 9.27
N TYR A 46 4.45 5.19 8.55
CA TYR A 46 3.12 5.14 9.15
C TYR A 46 2.47 3.81 8.84
N ALA A 47 1.63 3.36 9.76
CA ALA A 47 0.79 2.19 9.53
C ALA A 47 -0.46 2.63 8.78
N GLY A 48 -0.83 1.86 7.78
CA GLY A 48 -2.03 2.11 7.01
C GLY A 48 -2.68 0.82 6.59
N MET A 49 -3.70 0.91 5.75
CA MET A 49 -4.42 -0.26 5.26
C MET A 49 -4.47 -0.22 3.75
N ILE A 50 -4.26 -1.36 3.13
CA ILE A 50 -4.37 -1.49 1.68
C ILE A 50 -5.83 -1.38 1.28
N SER A 51 -6.16 -0.42 0.42
CA SER A 51 -7.52 -0.21 -0.04
C SER A 51 -7.74 -0.74 -1.46
N ALA A 52 -6.70 -0.86 -2.26
CA ALA A 52 -6.81 -1.34 -3.62
C ALA A 52 -5.49 -1.91 -4.09
N LEU A 53 -5.56 -2.82 -5.05
CA LEU A 53 -4.40 -3.44 -5.67
C LEU A 53 -4.38 -3.07 -7.14
N HIS A 54 -3.20 -2.81 -7.69
CA HIS A 54 -3.05 -2.40 -9.08
C HIS A 54 -1.92 -3.18 -9.74
N GLU A 55 -2.11 -3.52 -11.01
CA GLU A 55 -1.08 -4.23 -11.77
C GLU A 55 -0.06 -3.27 -12.37
N ASN A 56 -0.45 -2.03 -12.57
CA ASN A 56 0.46 -1.00 -13.09
C ASN A 56 -0.04 0.38 -12.78
#